data_afa8f3238420a9daccfb7fc0ae5e5e02
#
_entry.id   afa8f3238420a9daccfb7fc0ae5e5e02
#
_cell.length_a   1.000
_cell.length_b   1.000
_cell.length_c   1.000
_cell.angle_alpha   90.00
_cell.angle_beta   90.00
_cell.angle_gamma   90.00
#
_symmetry.space_group_name_H-M   'P 1'
#
loop_
_entity.id
_entity.type
_entity.pdbx_description
1 polymer ?
#
loop_
_entity_poly.entity_id
_entity_poly.type
_entity_poly.pdbx_seq_one_letter_code
_entity_poly.pdbx_strand_id
1 'polypeptide(L)'
;EGIIVQDLLQSVEGYDEHTFSTELNRPLNLEPLLEREMQTLSGGELQRVAVAECLLKDADLYLLDEPSAYLDANQRMVTAKTIRRFMENRGKSALIVDHDIYFIDYISDGILCFGGDPGTKGIVEGPYKMREGMNIFLERVDVTFRRDKNTHRPRVNKPNSRLDREQKSKKEYYYSS
;
A
#
# COMPACT_ATOMS: atom_id res chain seq x y z
N GLU A 1 -21.30 21.37 14.30
CA GLU A 1 -19.92 21.79 14.00
C GLU A 1 -19.17 20.58 13.48
N GLY A 2 -18.44 20.74 12.36
CA GLY A 2 -17.66 19.67 11.78
C GLY A 2 -16.37 19.41 12.58
N ILE A 3 -15.81 18.20 12.44
CA ILE A 3 -14.54 17.84 13.05
C ILE A 3 -13.41 18.46 12.21
N ILE A 4 -12.55 19.26 12.85
CA ILE A 4 -11.35 19.83 12.22
C ILE A 4 -10.25 18.77 12.16
N VAL A 5 -9.53 18.72 11.05
CA VAL A 5 -8.45 17.73 10.82
C VAL A 5 -7.41 17.77 11.94
N GLN A 6 -6.96 18.94 12.31
CA GLN A 6 -5.97 19.10 13.37
C GLN A 6 -6.45 18.56 14.71
N ASP A 7 -7.70 18.86 15.09
CA ASP A 7 -8.29 18.38 16.34
C ASP A 7 -8.39 16.85 16.36
N LEU A 8 -8.79 16.25 15.24
CA LEU A 8 -8.82 14.79 15.07
C LEU A 8 -7.42 14.19 15.31
N LEU A 9 -6.43 14.67 14.60
CA LEU A 9 -5.06 14.12 14.67
C LEU A 9 -4.46 14.29 16.06
N GLN A 10 -4.66 15.44 16.70
CA GLN A 10 -4.17 15.71 18.06
C GLN A 10 -4.92 14.93 19.14
N SER A 11 -6.13 14.46 18.85
CA SER A 11 -6.90 13.61 19.78
C SER A 11 -6.44 12.15 19.82
N VAL A 12 -5.56 11.74 18.90
CA VAL A 12 -5.03 10.37 18.89
C VAL A 12 -4.20 10.12 20.14
N GLU A 13 -4.51 9.05 20.86
CA GLU A 13 -3.74 8.64 22.03
C GLU A 13 -2.29 8.35 21.64
N GLY A 14 -1.35 8.99 22.33
CA GLY A 14 0.08 8.92 22.00
C GLY A 14 0.53 9.91 20.93
N TYR A 15 -0.30 10.90 20.56
CA TYR A 15 0.09 11.95 19.63
C TYR A 15 1.40 12.61 20.06
N ASP A 16 2.36 12.66 19.15
CA ASP A 16 3.64 13.36 19.33
C ASP A 16 3.84 14.35 18.19
N GLU A 17 3.94 15.63 18.54
CA GLU A 17 4.09 16.74 17.60
C GLU A 17 5.35 16.61 16.73
N HIS A 18 6.45 16.12 17.30
CA HIS A 18 7.69 15.95 16.55
C HIS A 18 7.53 14.86 15.49
N THR A 19 6.97 13.72 15.84
CA THR A 19 6.64 12.63 14.92
C THR A 19 5.69 13.11 13.84
N PHE A 20 4.61 13.78 14.23
CA PHE A 20 3.63 14.28 13.28
C PHE A 20 4.27 15.22 12.25
N SER A 21 4.97 16.25 12.70
CA SER A 21 5.52 17.29 11.82
C SER A 21 6.60 16.75 10.89
N THR A 22 7.49 15.87 11.38
CA THR A 22 8.65 15.41 10.62
C THR A 22 8.37 14.19 9.74
N GLU A 23 7.57 13.23 10.21
CA GLU A 23 7.39 11.96 9.54
C GLU A 23 6.08 11.86 8.75
N LEU A 24 5.05 12.63 9.11
CA LEU A 24 3.71 12.51 8.52
C LEU A 24 3.23 13.77 7.80
N ASN A 25 3.23 14.92 8.49
CA ASN A 25 2.65 16.16 7.96
C ASN A 25 3.29 16.56 6.63
N ARG A 26 4.61 16.71 6.61
CA ARG A 26 5.32 17.13 5.41
C ARG A 26 5.25 16.12 4.26
N PRO A 27 5.55 14.81 4.45
CA PRO A 27 5.47 13.84 3.36
C PRO A 27 4.07 13.68 2.79
N LEU A 28 3.05 13.61 3.63
CA LEU A 28 1.65 13.44 3.22
C LEU A 28 0.99 14.76 2.79
N ASN A 29 1.71 15.89 2.88
CA ASN A 29 1.20 17.23 2.57
C ASN A 29 -0.13 17.54 3.27
N LEU A 30 -0.11 17.45 4.61
CA LEU A 30 -1.30 17.64 5.45
C LEU A 30 -1.49 19.10 5.87
N GLU A 31 -0.44 19.92 5.87
CA GLU A 31 -0.46 21.32 6.31
C GLU A 31 -1.65 22.11 5.76
N PRO A 32 -1.98 22.05 4.44
CA PRO A 32 -3.12 22.77 3.90
C PRO A 32 -4.49 22.25 4.35
N LEU A 33 -4.51 21.13 5.05
CA LEU A 33 -5.73 20.45 5.46
C LEU A 33 -6.06 20.65 6.94
N LEU A 34 -5.07 21.05 7.76
CA LEU A 34 -5.18 21.05 9.22
C LEU A 34 -6.35 21.88 9.76
N GLU A 35 -6.62 23.04 9.15
CA GLU A 35 -7.70 23.94 9.56
C GLU A 35 -9.05 23.63 8.89
N ARG A 36 -9.12 22.57 8.06
CA ARG A 36 -10.33 22.22 7.31
C ARG A 36 -11.19 21.22 8.09
N GLU A 37 -12.49 21.30 7.86
CA GLU A 37 -13.42 20.27 8.34
C GLU A 37 -13.29 18.97 7.53
N MET A 38 -13.28 17.83 8.20
CA MET A 38 -13.18 16.49 7.58
C MET A 38 -14.17 16.28 6.43
N GLN A 39 -15.38 16.81 6.58
CA GLN A 39 -16.46 16.68 5.61
C GLN A 39 -16.20 17.43 4.30
N THR A 40 -15.28 18.39 4.31
CA THR A 40 -14.93 19.21 3.14
C THR A 40 -13.77 18.65 2.32
N LEU A 41 -13.17 17.56 2.81
CA LEU A 41 -12.02 16.93 2.16
C LEU A 41 -12.45 16.11 0.95
N SER A 42 -11.64 16.15 -0.10
CA SER A 42 -11.73 15.18 -1.20
C SER A 42 -11.33 13.77 -0.72
N GLY A 43 -11.70 12.73 -1.47
CA GLY A 43 -11.36 11.35 -1.12
C GLY A 43 -9.86 11.13 -0.89
N GLY A 44 -8.99 11.72 -1.74
CA GLY A 44 -7.54 11.60 -1.59
C GLY A 44 -6.96 12.40 -0.42
N GLU A 45 -7.56 13.55 -0.07
CA GLU A 45 -7.20 14.31 1.14
C GLU A 45 -7.60 13.53 2.39
N LEU A 46 -8.82 13.00 2.42
CA LEU A 46 -9.32 12.19 3.51
C LEU A 46 -8.46 10.93 3.72
N GLN A 47 -8.08 10.27 2.64
CA GLN A 47 -7.23 9.08 2.69
C GLN A 47 -5.87 9.37 3.32
N ARG A 48 -5.24 10.51 2.98
CA ARG A 48 -3.95 10.90 3.57
C ARG A 48 -4.07 11.22 5.07
N VAL A 49 -5.17 11.85 5.47
CA VAL A 49 -5.47 12.11 6.89
C VAL A 49 -5.69 10.79 7.64
N ALA A 50 -6.47 9.85 7.07
CA ALA A 50 -6.72 8.54 7.66
C ALA A 50 -5.44 7.70 7.84
N VAL A 51 -4.54 7.74 6.85
CA VAL A 51 -3.22 7.10 6.97
C VAL A 51 -2.42 7.74 8.12
N ALA A 52 -2.38 9.07 8.21
CA ALA A 52 -1.67 9.76 9.29
C ALA A 52 -2.26 9.43 10.66
N GLU A 53 -3.59 9.45 10.81
CA GLU A 53 -4.27 9.07 12.04
C GLU A 53 -3.93 7.63 12.47
N CYS A 54 -3.94 6.69 11.53
CA CYS A 54 -3.55 5.31 11.80
C CYS A 54 -2.11 5.21 12.31
N LEU A 55 -1.16 5.90 11.65
CA LEU A 55 0.25 5.84 11.99
C LEU A 55 0.61 6.57 13.30
N LEU A 56 -0.19 7.54 13.73
CA LEU A 56 -0.01 8.22 15.00
C LEU A 56 -0.33 7.37 16.23
N LYS A 57 -1.15 6.31 16.06
CA LYS A 57 -1.47 5.38 17.15
C LYS A 57 -0.22 4.60 17.57
N ASP A 58 -0.01 4.44 18.88
CA ASP A 58 1.05 3.53 19.35
C ASP A 58 0.54 2.08 19.30
N ALA A 59 1.07 1.31 18.35
CA ALA A 59 0.68 -0.06 18.12
C ALA A 59 1.90 -0.91 17.75
N ASP A 60 1.83 -2.21 18.02
CA ASP A 60 2.85 -3.16 17.58
C ASP A 60 2.61 -3.64 16.15
N LEU A 61 1.34 -3.69 15.75
CA LEU A 61 0.89 -4.08 14.41
C LEU A 61 -0.13 -3.08 13.88
N TYR A 62 0.14 -2.52 12.72
CA TYR A 62 -0.75 -1.62 11.99
C TYR A 62 -1.53 -2.39 10.93
N LEU A 63 -2.83 -2.15 10.86
CA LEU A 63 -3.72 -2.75 9.87
C LEU A 63 -4.21 -1.64 8.94
N LEU A 64 -3.87 -1.73 7.64
CA LEU A 64 -4.29 -0.76 6.65
C LEU A 64 -5.03 -1.48 5.51
N ASP A 65 -6.25 -1.05 5.27
CA ASP A 65 -7.09 -1.56 4.19
C ASP A 65 -7.17 -0.51 3.07
N GLU A 66 -6.68 -0.88 1.89
CA GLU A 66 -6.59 -0.04 0.68
C GLU A 66 -6.02 1.38 0.93
N PRO A 67 -4.84 1.52 1.57
CA PRO A 67 -4.26 2.84 1.85
C PRO A 67 -3.89 3.63 0.58
N SER A 68 -3.87 3.00 -0.59
CA SER A 68 -3.64 3.67 -1.88
C SER A 68 -4.91 4.20 -2.54
N ALA A 69 -6.10 3.89 -1.99
CA ALA A 69 -7.37 4.30 -2.57
C ALA A 69 -7.50 5.83 -2.71
N TYR A 70 -8.17 6.28 -3.77
CA TYR A 70 -8.41 7.69 -4.07
C TYR A 70 -7.16 8.55 -4.31
N LEU A 71 -5.96 7.98 -4.24
CA LEU A 71 -4.70 8.69 -4.45
C LEU A 71 -4.29 8.65 -5.92
N ASP A 72 -3.72 9.75 -6.41
CA ASP A 72 -3.04 9.75 -7.71
C ASP A 72 -1.71 8.97 -7.66
N ALA A 73 -1.10 8.72 -8.81
CA ALA A 73 0.12 7.91 -8.91
C ALA A 73 1.30 8.46 -8.07
N ASN A 74 1.43 9.79 -7.95
CA ASN A 74 2.48 10.40 -7.14
C ASN A 74 2.17 10.26 -5.65
N GLN A 75 0.93 10.57 -5.26
CA GLN A 75 0.48 10.43 -3.88
C GLN A 75 0.58 8.99 -3.38
N ARG A 76 0.22 7.99 -4.20
CA ARG A 76 0.41 6.55 -3.87
C ARG A 76 1.86 6.25 -3.52
N MET A 77 2.80 6.68 -4.35
CA MET A 77 4.22 6.43 -4.11
C MET A 77 4.75 7.15 -2.87
N VAL A 78 4.30 8.37 -2.63
CA VAL A 78 4.66 9.12 -1.43
C VAL A 78 4.11 8.43 -0.18
N THR A 79 2.83 8.03 -0.21
CA THR A 79 2.18 7.32 0.90
C THR A 79 2.86 5.97 1.18
N ALA A 80 3.17 5.18 0.15
CA ALA A 80 3.92 3.93 0.30
C ALA A 80 5.29 4.16 0.98
N LYS A 81 6.04 5.17 0.53
CA LYS A 81 7.32 5.55 1.13
C LYS A 81 7.17 5.98 2.59
N THR A 82 6.15 6.76 2.88
CA THR A 82 5.89 7.25 4.24
C THR A 82 5.59 6.11 5.19
N ILE A 83 4.66 5.22 4.83
CA ILE A 83 4.31 4.06 5.65
C ILE A 83 5.53 3.16 5.86
N ARG A 84 6.24 2.78 4.78
CA ARG A 84 7.42 1.92 4.87
C ARG A 84 8.48 2.51 5.78
N ARG A 85 8.84 3.77 5.58
CA ARG A 85 9.85 4.46 6.39
C ARG A 85 9.43 4.56 7.86
N PHE A 86 8.15 4.83 8.11
CA PHE A 86 7.61 4.89 9.46
C PHE A 86 7.74 3.55 10.19
N MET A 87 7.42 2.44 9.53
CA MET A 87 7.59 1.08 10.08
C MET A 87 9.06 0.75 10.33
N GLU A 88 9.94 1.00 9.35
CA GLU A 88 11.38 0.75 9.46
C GLU A 88 12.01 1.55 10.61
N ASN A 89 11.70 2.84 10.74
CA ASN A 89 12.25 3.70 11.79
C ASN A 89 11.86 3.26 13.21
N ARG A 90 10.68 2.68 13.36
CA ARG A 90 10.13 2.26 14.66
C ARG A 90 10.27 0.77 14.96
N GLY A 91 10.77 -0.02 14.01
CA GLY A 91 10.81 -1.48 14.15
C GLY A 91 9.43 -2.09 14.34
N LYS A 92 8.39 -1.47 13.79
CA LYS A 92 7.00 -1.93 13.86
C LYS A 92 6.62 -2.71 12.60
N SER A 93 5.48 -3.40 12.64
CA SER A 93 4.96 -4.19 11.53
C SER A 93 3.63 -3.64 11.03
N ALA A 94 3.36 -3.84 9.73
CA ALA A 94 2.06 -3.53 9.15
C ALA A 94 1.54 -4.70 8.32
N LEU A 95 0.25 -4.97 8.42
CA LEU A 95 -0.49 -5.82 7.50
C LEU A 95 -1.33 -4.91 6.60
N ILE A 96 -1.06 -4.97 5.31
CA ILE A 96 -1.65 -4.06 4.32
C ILE A 96 -2.39 -4.88 3.28
N VAL A 97 -3.65 -4.55 3.06
CA VAL A 97 -4.46 -5.05 1.95
C VAL A 97 -4.55 -3.95 0.91
N ASP A 98 -4.17 -4.24 -0.33
CA ASP A 98 -4.28 -3.27 -1.43
C ASP A 98 -4.40 -4.02 -2.76
N HIS A 99 -4.97 -3.38 -3.77
CA HIS A 99 -5.10 -3.93 -5.11
C HIS A 99 -4.13 -3.27 -6.12
N ASP A 100 -3.42 -2.23 -5.71
CA ASP A 100 -2.40 -1.59 -6.56
C ASP A 100 -1.07 -2.34 -6.46
N ILE A 101 -0.74 -3.07 -7.52
CA ILE A 101 0.48 -3.89 -7.57
C ILE A 101 1.76 -3.06 -7.44
N TYR A 102 1.76 -1.80 -7.91
CA TYR A 102 2.93 -0.93 -7.74
C TYR A 102 3.13 -0.52 -6.28
N PHE A 103 2.02 -0.26 -5.60
CA PHE A 103 2.03 0.03 -4.17
C PHE A 103 2.54 -1.17 -3.38
N ILE A 104 1.98 -2.36 -3.64
CA ILE A 104 2.38 -3.62 -3.01
C ILE A 104 3.86 -3.93 -3.28
N ASP A 105 4.30 -3.85 -4.55
CA ASP A 105 5.71 -4.11 -4.96
C ASP A 105 6.71 -3.22 -4.22
N TYR A 106 6.30 -1.99 -3.90
CA TYR A 106 7.16 -1.04 -3.21
C TYR A 106 7.19 -1.21 -1.69
N ILE A 107 6.02 -1.48 -1.07
CA ILE A 107 5.87 -1.39 0.38
C ILE A 107 6.15 -2.71 1.10
N SER A 108 5.94 -3.86 0.42
CA SER A 108 5.94 -5.16 1.09
C SER A 108 7.33 -5.79 1.21
N ASP A 109 7.58 -6.43 2.34
CA ASP A 109 8.72 -7.34 2.55
C ASP A 109 8.32 -8.79 2.32
N GLY A 110 7.04 -9.11 2.49
CA GLY A 110 6.44 -10.43 2.25
C GLY A 110 4.98 -10.34 1.86
N ILE A 111 4.44 -11.43 1.30
CA ILE A 111 3.07 -11.49 0.80
C ILE A 111 2.34 -12.67 1.44
N LEU A 112 1.13 -12.39 1.92
CA LEU A 112 0.12 -13.39 2.25
C LEU A 112 -0.85 -13.50 1.07
N CYS A 113 -1.03 -14.71 0.56
CA CYS A 113 -1.97 -14.98 -0.53
C CYS A 113 -3.27 -15.55 0.03
N PHE A 114 -4.36 -14.86 -0.25
CA PHE A 114 -5.70 -15.34 0.10
C PHE A 114 -6.32 -16.08 -1.09
N GLY A 115 -6.99 -17.18 -0.83
CA GLY A 115 -7.66 -17.99 -1.83
C GLY A 115 -8.79 -18.81 -1.21
N GLY A 116 -9.31 -19.77 -1.97
CA GLY A 116 -10.39 -20.65 -1.53
C GLY A 116 -11.68 -20.45 -2.32
N ASP A 117 -12.76 -21.02 -1.82
CA ASP A 117 -14.08 -20.95 -2.45
C ASP A 117 -14.91 -19.85 -1.77
N PRO A 118 -15.35 -18.82 -2.51
CA PRO A 118 -16.11 -17.71 -1.94
C PRO A 118 -17.33 -18.17 -1.13
N GLY A 119 -17.47 -17.64 0.08
CA GLY A 119 -18.58 -17.96 0.98
C GLY A 119 -18.53 -19.34 1.66
N THR A 120 -17.54 -20.19 1.33
CA THR A 120 -17.46 -21.56 1.83
C THR A 120 -16.18 -21.83 2.59
N LYS A 121 -15.01 -21.54 1.99
CA LYS A 121 -13.70 -21.85 2.57
C LYS A 121 -12.67 -20.81 2.18
N GLY A 122 -12.09 -20.12 3.17
CA GLY A 122 -10.91 -19.27 3.01
C GLY A 122 -9.62 -20.06 3.26
N ILE A 123 -8.60 -19.82 2.44
CA ILE A 123 -7.26 -20.35 2.60
C ILE A 123 -6.30 -19.17 2.61
N VAL A 124 -5.37 -19.15 3.59
CA VAL A 124 -4.28 -18.17 3.66
C VAL A 124 -2.98 -18.91 3.53
N GLU A 125 -2.14 -18.48 2.62
CA GLU A 125 -0.83 -19.09 2.35
C GLU A 125 0.26 -18.04 2.47
N GLY A 126 1.41 -18.43 2.98
CA GLY A 126 2.55 -17.55 3.24
C GLY A 126 2.89 -17.40 4.72
N PRO A 127 3.66 -16.40 5.15
CA PRO A 127 4.19 -15.33 4.29
C PRO A 127 5.24 -15.81 3.30
N TYR A 128 5.10 -15.41 2.05
CA TYR A 128 6.07 -15.65 1.00
C TYR A 128 7.00 -14.45 0.80
N LYS A 129 8.20 -14.68 0.28
CA LYS A 129 9.02 -13.58 -0.26
C LYS A 129 8.29 -12.92 -1.43
N MET A 130 8.58 -11.63 -1.67
CA MET A 130 7.90 -10.83 -2.70
C MET A 130 7.77 -11.55 -4.05
N ARG A 131 8.87 -12.07 -4.60
CA ARG A 131 8.86 -12.75 -5.91
C ARG A 131 7.98 -13.99 -5.93
N GLU A 132 8.06 -14.79 -4.89
CA GLU A 132 7.32 -16.05 -4.76
C GLU A 132 5.82 -15.77 -4.60
N GLY A 133 5.44 -14.91 -3.66
CA GLY A 133 4.05 -14.54 -3.42
C GLY A 133 3.40 -13.86 -4.63
N MET A 134 4.14 -12.96 -5.30
CA MET A 134 3.64 -12.34 -6.54
C MET A 134 3.47 -13.35 -7.67
N ASN A 135 4.36 -14.33 -7.83
CA ASN A 135 4.18 -15.40 -8.81
C ASN A 135 2.91 -16.21 -8.54
N ILE A 136 2.67 -16.62 -7.28
CA ILE A 136 1.47 -17.35 -6.87
C ILE A 136 0.21 -16.54 -7.17
N PHE A 137 0.20 -15.27 -6.78
CA PHE A 137 -0.94 -14.38 -7.02
C PHE A 137 -1.21 -14.20 -8.53
N LEU A 138 -0.18 -13.88 -9.31
CA LEU A 138 -0.31 -13.61 -10.75
C LEU A 138 -0.66 -14.87 -11.56
N GLU A 139 -0.21 -16.06 -11.13
CA GLU A 139 -0.63 -17.34 -11.71
C GLU A 139 -2.13 -17.56 -11.54
N ARG A 140 -2.68 -17.24 -10.34
CA ARG A 140 -4.13 -17.39 -10.07
C ARG A 140 -5.02 -16.48 -10.91
N VAL A 141 -4.52 -15.28 -11.23
CA VAL A 141 -5.24 -14.32 -12.08
C VAL A 141 -4.87 -14.42 -13.57
N ASP A 142 -3.97 -15.35 -13.92
CA ASP A 142 -3.46 -15.62 -15.28
C ASP A 142 -2.87 -14.39 -15.99
N VAL A 143 -2.17 -13.54 -15.23
CA VAL A 143 -1.55 -12.30 -15.72
C VAL A 143 -0.04 -12.36 -15.54
N THR A 144 0.73 -11.96 -16.55
CA THR A 144 2.18 -11.87 -16.45
C THR A 144 2.66 -10.43 -16.44
N PHE A 145 3.71 -10.18 -15.65
CA PHE A 145 4.32 -8.87 -15.49
C PHE A 145 5.78 -8.87 -15.96
N ARG A 146 6.21 -7.75 -16.54
CA ARG A 146 7.62 -7.46 -16.81
C ARG A 146 8.04 -6.15 -16.16
N ARG A 147 9.32 -5.93 -15.96
CA ARG A 147 9.87 -4.59 -15.64
C ARG A 147 10.12 -3.80 -16.93
N ASP A 148 9.66 -2.57 -16.94
CA ASP A 148 10.01 -1.62 -17.99
C ASP A 148 11.53 -1.35 -17.94
N LYS A 149 12.19 -1.42 -19.09
CA LYS A 149 13.67 -1.30 -19.17
C LYS A 149 14.19 0.06 -18.71
N ASN A 150 13.40 1.12 -18.86
CA ASN A 150 13.83 2.48 -18.56
C ASN A 150 13.41 2.94 -17.17
N THR A 151 12.19 2.60 -16.78
CA THR A 151 11.59 3.07 -15.52
C THR A 151 11.65 2.04 -14.40
N HIS A 152 12.01 0.81 -14.71
CA HIS A 152 11.98 -0.35 -13.80
C HIS A 152 10.59 -0.62 -13.16
N ARG A 153 9.56 0.03 -13.67
CA ARG A 153 8.19 -0.16 -13.18
C ARG A 153 7.60 -1.47 -13.69
N PRO A 154 6.83 -2.18 -12.87
CA PRO A 154 6.08 -3.34 -13.32
C PRO A 154 5.09 -2.93 -14.42
N ARG A 155 4.99 -3.74 -15.47
CA ARG A 155 4.02 -3.58 -16.56
C ARG A 155 3.39 -4.92 -16.90
N VAL A 156 2.07 -4.91 -17.07
CA VAL A 156 1.33 -6.07 -17.57
C VAL A 156 1.77 -6.38 -18.98
N ASN A 157 2.00 -7.66 -19.27
CA ASN A 157 2.18 -8.10 -20.66
C ASN A 157 0.84 -8.14 -21.38
N LYS A 158 0.86 -7.84 -22.69
CA LYS A 158 -0.33 -8.06 -23.51
C LYS A 158 -0.67 -9.55 -23.51
N PRO A 159 -1.92 -9.94 -23.19
CA PRO A 159 -2.34 -11.34 -23.21
C PRO A 159 -1.98 -12.02 -24.53
N ASN A 160 -1.48 -13.25 -24.47
CA ASN A 160 -1.05 -14.06 -25.61
C ASN A 160 0.13 -13.47 -26.43
N SER A 161 0.81 -12.43 -25.93
CA SER A 161 2.05 -11.97 -26.54
C SER A 161 3.16 -13.04 -26.41
N ARG A 162 4.23 -12.91 -27.19
CA ARG A 162 5.37 -13.84 -27.11
C ARG A 162 5.90 -13.92 -25.67
N LEU A 163 6.09 -12.78 -25.02
CA LEU A 163 6.63 -12.71 -23.65
C LEU A 163 5.65 -13.31 -22.63
N ASP A 164 4.36 -13.03 -22.76
CA ASP A 164 3.33 -13.62 -21.90
C ASP A 164 3.34 -15.15 -21.96
N ARG A 165 3.33 -15.71 -23.17
CA ARG A 165 3.40 -17.17 -23.36
C ARG A 165 4.71 -17.78 -22.84
N GLU A 166 5.83 -17.10 -23.04
CA GLU A 166 7.14 -17.55 -22.54
C GLU A 166 7.17 -17.57 -21.02
N GLN A 167 6.71 -16.51 -20.36
CA GLN A 167 6.65 -16.43 -18.89
C GLN A 167 5.71 -17.49 -18.31
N LYS A 168 4.52 -17.68 -18.89
CA LYS A 168 3.56 -18.72 -18.46
C LYS A 168 4.15 -20.13 -18.61
N SER A 169 4.83 -20.41 -19.70
CA SER A 169 5.46 -21.73 -19.92
C SER A 169 6.54 -22.06 -18.91
N LYS A 170 7.22 -21.04 -18.38
CA LYS A 170 8.25 -21.16 -17.34
C LYS A 170 7.69 -21.03 -15.91
N LYS A 171 6.41 -20.73 -15.74
CA LYS A 171 5.77 -20.36 -14.46
C LYS A 171 6.43 -19.16 -13.78
N GLU A 172 6.92 -18.21 -14.58
CA GLU A 172 7.55 -16.97 -14.13
C GLU A 172 6.64 -15.78 -14.41
N TYR A 173 5.52 -15.69 -13.71
CA TYR A 173 4.51 -14.65 -13.93
C TYR A 173 4.97 -13.26 -13.52
N TYR A 174 5.89 -13.20 -12.54
CA TYR A 174 6.44 -11.96 -12.02
C TYR A 174 7.91 -11.81 -12.40
N TYR A 175 8.17 -11.07 -13.45
CA TYR A 175 9.46 -10.82 -14.10
C TYR A 175 10.23 -12.08 -14.54
N SER A 176 10.46 -12.20 -15.82
CA SER A 176 11.61 -12.95 -16.34
C SER A 176 12.86 -12.08 -16.14
N SER A 177 13.90 -12.66 -15.60
CA SER A 177 15.26 -12.12 -15.57
C SER A 177 15.77 -11.77 -16.97
#